data_e9bfc6c489e2bd8e3177d6fcf7d8d1a2
#
_entry.id   e9bfc6c489e2bd8e3177d6fcf7d8d1a2
#
_cell.length_a   1.000
_cell.length_b   1.000
_cell.length_c   1.000
_cell.angle_alpha   90.00
_cell.angle_beta   90.00
_cell.angle_gamma   90.00
#
_symmetry.space_group_name_H-M   'P 1'
#
loop_
_entity.id
_entity.type
_entity.pdbx_description
1 polymer ?
#
loop_
_entity_poly.entity_id
_entity_poly.type
_entity_poly.pdbx_seq_one_letter_code
_entity_poly.pdbx_strand_id
1 'polypeptide(L)'
;MVNQYQLIQLLNLPIKLKHKDIKFYKENWNKLENSNGFNERMNDIIDSILSPNNDEIFDVTYRITFPFNFEKCNSNKLFVYGTAETKNIEKKFINGDPNHFSEREDLRIITPSNWSKEGFLIHGFTENQVHVIPHGVDIKNFFSVSEQQKKKFRENLAINENDFIISNVGGMTNNKGIDYLLVAFSILKQKYKNIK
;
A
#
# COMPACT_ATOMS: atom_id res chain seq x y z
N MET A 1 9.21 -0.40 5.55
CA MET A 1 9.18 -1.49 4.54
C MET A 1 8.18 -1.09 3.48
N VAL A 2 8.64 -0.75 2.29
CA VAL A 2 7.75 -0.40 1.17
C VAL A 2 6.93 -1.62 0.83
N ASN A 3 5.61 -1.47 0.78
CA ASN A 3 4.75 -2.59 0.46
C ASN A 3 4.84 -2.86 -1.05
N GLN A 4 5.58 -3.90 -1.43
CA GLN A 4 5.83 -4.33 -2.81
C GLN A 4 4.52 -4.49 -3.63
N TYR A 5 3.40 -4.78 -2.96
CA TYR A 5 2.08 -4.88 -3.60
C TYR A 5 1.61 -3.59 -4.27
N GLN A 6 2.04 -2.42 -3.81
CA GLN A 6 1.61 -1.14 -4.37
C GLN A 6 2.24 -0.84 -5.73
N LEU A 7 3.51 -1.20 -5.89
CA LEU A 7 4.18 -1.08 -7.19
C LEU A 7 3.59 -2.07 -8.20
N ILE A 8 3.25 -3.29 -7.75
CA ILE A 8 2.58 -4.30 -8.57
C ILE A 8 1.25 -3.78 -9.11
N GLN A 9 0.47 -3.06 -8.31
CA GLN A 9 -0.78 -2.47 -8.76
C GLN A 9 -0.56 -1.39 -9.82
N LEU A 10 0.50 -0.59 -9.71
CA LEU A 10 0.88 0.38 -10.73
C LEU A 10 1.33 -0.29 -12.05
N LEU A 11 2.04 -1.41 -11.95
CA LEU A 11 2.52 -2.16 -13.12
C LEU A 11 1.45 -3.07 -13.75
N ASN A 12 0.46 -3.53 -12.97
CA ASN A 12 -0.67 -4.34 -13.44
C ASN A 12 -1.88 -3.52 -13.89
N LEU A 13 -1.85 -2.20 -13.72
CA LEU A 13 -2.82 -1.38 -14.42
C LEU A 13 -2.70 -1.73 -15.90
N PRO A 14 -3.81 -2.15 -16.58
CA PRO A 14 -3.81 -2.13 -18.01
C PRO A 14 -3.61 -0.67 -18.39
N ILE A 15 -2.37 -0.29 -18.68
CA ILE A 15 -2.02 1.05 -19.14
C ILE A 15 -2.60 1.18 -20.54
N LYS A 16 -3.90 1.25 -20.63
CA LYS A 16 -4.61 1.92 -21.69
C LYS A 16 -4.44 3.44 -21.50
N LEU A 17 -3.25 3.87 -21.13
CA LEU A 17 -2.86 5.23 -21.35
C LEU A 17 -2.77 5.38 -22.87
N LYS A 18 -3.75 6.05 -23.43
CA LYS A 18 -3.81 6.41 -24.86
C LYS A 18 -2.63 7.30 -25.30
N HIS A 19 -1.67 7.52 -24.44
CA HIS A 19 -0.47 8.33 -24.67
C HIS A 19 0.69 7.39 -24.99
N LYS A 20 1.06 7.35 -26.26
CA LYS A 20 2.15 6.51 -26.80
C LYS A 20 3.54 6.89 -26.30
N ASP A 21 3.69 7.96 -25.49
CA ASP A 21 4.97 8.58 -25.23
C ASP A 21 5.37 8.61 -23.74
N ILE A 22 4.74 7.80 -22.88
CA ILE A 22 5.14 7.71 -21.48
C ILE A 22 6.31 6.75 -21.33
N LYS A 23 7.48 7.28 -20.93
CA LYS A 23 8.64 6.49 -20.56
C LYS A 23 8.72 6.40 -19.05
N PHE A 24 9.04 5.21 -18.54
CA PHE A 24 9.24 4.96 -17.13
C PHE A 24 10.71 4.78 -16.83
N TYR A 25 11.15 5.39 -15.72
CA TYR A 25 12.51 5.25 -15.19
C TYR A 25 12.42 4.90 -13.71
N LYS A 26 13.41 4.17 -13.18
CA LYS A 26 13.48 3.83 -11.76
C LYS A 26 14.48 4.72 -11.04
N GLU A 27 13.99 5.49 -10.05
CA GLU A 27 14.83 6.23 -9.12
C GLU A 27 15.21 5.29 -7.94
N ASN A 28 16.52 5.11 -7.69
CA ASN A 28 17.04 4.42 -6.49
C ASN A 28 16.28 3.14 -6.08
N TRP A 29 16.13 2.21 -7.02
CA TRP A 29 15.50 0.93 -6.75
C TRP A 29 16.47 0.00 -6.03
N ASN A 30 16.23 -0.24 -4.73
CA ASN A 30 16.93 -1.30 -4.00
C ASN A 30 16.18 -2.63 -4.21
N LYS A 31 16.76 -3.51 -5.02
CA LYS A 31 16.25 -4.88 -5.16
C LYS A 31 16.42 -5.58 -3.81
N LEU A 32 15.31 -5.94 -3.19
CA LEU A 32 15.34 -6.81 -2.01
C LEU A 32 15.73 -8.21 -2.50
N GLU A 33 16.92 -8.65 -2.13
CA GLU A 33 17.54 -9.90 -2.61
C GLU A 33 16.73 -11.18 -2.34
N ASN A 34 15.66 -11.12 -1.53
CA ASN A 34 14.84 -12.26 -1.13
C ASN A 34 13.34 -11.99 -1.23
N SER A 35 12.88 -11.23 -2.22
CA SER A 35 11.45 -11.05 -2.40
C SER A 35 10.82 -12.26 -3.11
N ASN A 36 10.55 -13.33 -2.38
CA ASN A 36 9.76 -14.47 -2.85
C ASN A 36 8.31 -14.11 -3.25
N GLY A 37 7.99 -12.83 -3.35
CA GLY A 37 6.64 -12.34 -3.64
C GLY A 37 6.38 -11.93 -5.10
N PHE A 38 7.41 -11.84 -5.92
CA PHE A 38 7.26 -11.53 -7.34
C PHE A 38 7.43 -12.79 -8.18
N ASN A 39 6.54 -12.99 -9.15
CA ASN A 39 6.78 -14.00 -10.16
C ASN A 39 7.90 -13.53 -11.13
N GLU A 40 8.49 -14.47 -11.83
CA GLU A 40 9.60 -14.24 -12.74
C GLU A 40 9.32 -13.11 -13.76
N ARG A 41 8.12 -13.11 -14.33
CA ARG A 41 7.67 -12.07 -15.28
C ARG A 41 7.68 -10.65 -14.69
N MET A 42 7.39 -10.50 -13.40
CA MET A 42 7.39 -9.19 -12.76
C MET A 42 8.82 -8.69 -12.50
N ASN A 43 9.72 -9.61 -12.15
CA ASN A 43 11.13 -9.28 -12.03
C ASN A 43 11.68 -8.81 -13.38
N ASP A 44 11.37 -9.50 -14.48
CA ASP A 44 11.79 -9.11 -15.83
C ASP A 44 11.29 -7.70 -16.21
N ILE A 45 10.02 -7.38 -15.89
CA ILE A 45 9.48 -6.04 -16.14
C ILE A 45 10.25 -4.99 -15.35
N ILE A 46 10.50 -5.22 -14.06
CA ILE A 46 11.22 -4.28 -13.20
C ILE A 46 12.66 -4.10 -13.67
N ASP A 47 13.32 -5.17 -14.05
CA ASP A 47 14.71 -5.15 -14.53
C ASP A 47 14.83 -4.45 -15.89
N SER A 48 13.76 -4.46 -16.70
CA SER A 48 13.72 -3.76 -17.99
C SER A 48 13.55 -2.23 -17.85
N ILE A 49 13.13 -1.72 -16.69
CA ILE A 49 12.98 -0.29 -16.47
C ILE A 49 14.35 0.36 -16.36
N LEU A 50 14.63 1.34 -17.22
CA LEU A 50 15.92 2.04 -17.26
C LEU A 50 16.12 2.92 -16.02
N SER A 51 17.38 3.09 -15.63
CA SER A 51 17.75 4.14 -14.67
C SER A 51 17.88 5.49 -15.40
N PRO A 52 17.48 6.61 -14.76
CA PRO A 52 17.63 7.93 -15.37
C PRO A 52 19.11 8.31 -15.52
N ASN A 53 19.40 9.14 -16.50
CA ASN A 53 20.69 9.85 -16.56
C ASN A 53 20.70 10.97 -15.51
N ASN A 54 21.85 11.29 -14.97
CA ASN A 54 22.00 12.26 -13.88
C ASN A 54 21.48 13.67 -14.22
N ASP A 55 21.53 14.07 -15.50
CA ASP A 55 21.15 15.41 -15.97
C ASP A 55 19.74 15.43 -16.62
N GLU A 56 19.03 14.31 -16.61
CA GLU A 56 17.71 14.24 -17.26
C GLU A 56 16.64 14.82 -16.33
N ILE A 57 15.83 15.74 -16.87
CA ILE A 57 14.68 16.34 -16.15
C ILE A 57 13.41 15.62 -16.59
N PHE A 58 12.62 15.18 -15.62
CA PHE A 58 11.38 14.45 -15.84
C PHE A 58 10.16 15.33 -15.58
N ASP A 59 9.05 15.02 -16.22
CA ASP A 59 7.78 15.67 -15.92
C ASP A 59 7.31 15.35 -14.51
N VAL A 60 7.43 14.09 -14.10
CA VAL A 60 6.92 13.58 -12.83
C VAL A 60 7.86 12.55 -12.22
N THR A 61 8.11 12.68 -10.93
CA THR A 61 8.64 11.60 -10.09
C THR A 61 7.53 11.09 -9.16
N TYR A 62 7.37 9.79 -9.06
CA TYR A 62 6.46 9.14 -8.12
C TYR A 62 7.25 8.26 -7.15
N ARG A 63 7.24 8.61 -5.86
CA ARG A 63 7.95 7.89 -4.80
C ARG A 63 7.01 7.10 -3.91
N ILE A 64 7.43 5.88 -3.59
CA ILE A 64 6.82 5.04 -2.55
C ILE A 64 7.94 4.67 -1.60
N THR A 65 8.11 5.45 -0.54
CA THR A 65 9.20 5.27 0.43
C THR A 65 8.69 5.41 1.85
N PHE A 66 9.34 4.71 2.77
CA PHE A 66 9.16 4.93 4.19
C PHE A 66 10.52 4.78 4.89
N PRO A 67 10.99 5.77 5.66
CA PRO A 67 10.37 7.08 5.92
C PRO A 67 10.06 7.88 4.64
N PHE A 68 9.12 8.82 4.70
CA PHE A 68 8.72 9.63 3.56
C PHE A 68 9.88 10.50 3.10
N ASN A 69 10.16 10.48 1.82
CA ASN A 69 11.17 11.34 1.23
C ASN A 69 10.50 12.41 0.35
N PHE A 70 10.45 13.63 0.85
CA PHE A 70 9.90 14.80 0.18
C PHE A 70 10.96 15.68 -0.45
N GLU A 71 12.23 15.28 -0.46
CA GLU A 71 13.30 16.06 -1.05
C GLU A 71 13.10 16.27 -2.55
N LYS A 72 13.64 17.39 -3.06
CA LYS A 72 13.61 17.68 -4.48
C LYS A 72 14.28 16.57 -5.30
N CYS A 73 13.79 16.39 -6.50
CA CYS A 73 14.33 15.49 -7.50
C CYS A 73 14.36 16.21 -8.86
N ASN A 74 14.97 15.58 -9.85
CA ASN A 74 15.06 16.13 -11.21
C ASN A 74 13.73 15.98 -11.97
N SER A 75 12.64 16.50 -11.37
CA SER A 75 11.34 16.52 -12.05
C SER A 75 10.54 17.78 -11.72
N ASN A 76 9.62 18.13 -12.62
CA ASN A 76 8.73 19.29 -12.47
C ASN A 76 7.71 19.10 -11.37
N LYS A 77 7.29 17.84 -11.11
CA LYS A 77 6.34 17.47 -10.07
C LYS A 77 6.84 16.24 -9.32
N LEU A 78 6.69 16.27 -8.00
CA LEU A 78 6.98 15.15 -7.12
C LEU A 78 5.67 14.66 -6.48
N PHE A 79 5.32 13.41 -6.74
CA PHE A 79 4.25 12.69 -6.04
C PHE A 79 4.86 11.71 -5.05
N VAL A 80 4.46 11.78 -3.80
CA VAL A 80 4.89 10.85 -2.76
C VAL A 80 3.67 10.10 -2.25
N TYR A 81 3.71 8.76 -2.38
CA TYR A 81 2.70 7.94 -1.76
C TYR A 81 3.02 7.72 -0.28
N GLY A 82 2.04 8.00 0.58
CA GLY A 82 2.20 7.86 2.01
C GLY A 82 0.91 7.56 2.76
N THR A 83 1.04 6.87 3.89
CA THR A 83 -0.07 6.52 4.78
C THR A 83 0.20 7.01 6.19
N ALA A 84 -0.61 7.94 6.69
CA ALA A 84 -0.60 8.34 8.09
C ALA A 84 -1.55 7.43 8.89
N GLU A 85 -1.07 6.23 9.25
CA GLU A 85 -1.88 5.17 9.87
C GLU A 85 -2.51 5.61 11.19
N THR A 86 -1.78 6.37 11.99
CA THR A 86 -2.21 6.85 13.32
C THR A 86 -2.62 8.33 13.36
N LYS A 87 -2.77 8.96 12.20
CA LYS A 87 -2.85 10.42 12.05
C LYS A 87 -1.65 11.20 12.61
N ASN A 88 -0.67 10.52 13.19
CA ASN A 88 0.55 11.13 13.68
C ASN A 88 1.70 10.79 12.74
N ILE A 89 2.27 11.81 12.12
CA ILE A 89 3.46 11.69 11.28
C ILE A 89 4.62 12.25 12.11
N GLU A 90 5.26 11.38 12.87
CA GLU A 90 6.42 11.79 13.67
C GLU A 90 7.55 12.31 12.75
N LYS A 91 8.31 13.30 13.22
CA LYS A 91 9.45 13.87 12.48
C LYS A 91 10.44 12.81 11.98
N LYS A 92 10.60 11.71 12.71
CA LYS A 92 11.46 10.58 12.29
C LYS A 92 10.95 9.85 11.01
N PHE A 93 9.70 10.06 10.63
CA PHE A 93 9.10 9.47 9.43
C PHE A 93 9.18 10.39 8.21
N ILE A 94 9.73 11.58 8.39
CA ILE A 94 9.93 12.58 7.34
C ILE A 94 11.38 13.03 7.37
N ASN A 95 12.05 12.98 6.23
CA ASN A 95 13.35 13.61 6.09
C ASN A 95 13.17 15.13 6.02
N GLY A 96 13.28 15.82 7.15
CA GLY A 96 13.15 17.27 7.26
C GLY A 96 11.92 17.75 8.05
N ASP A 97 11.69 19.07 8.06
CA ASP A 97 10.56 19.69 8.73
C ASP A 97 9.30 19.66 7.83
N PRO A 98 8.16 19.12 8.29
CA PRO A 98 6.90 19.15 7.53
C PRO A 98 6.50 20.55 7.07
N ASN A 99 6.72 21.59 7.90
CA ASN A 99 6.39 22.97 7.57
C ASN A 99 7.16 23.47 6.34
N HIS A 100 8.39 23.02 6.15
CA HIS A 100 9.19 23.37 4.98
C HIS A 100 8.61 22.79 3.68
N PHE A 101 7.96 21.64 3.75
CA PHE A 101 7.38 20.97 2.58
C PHE A 101 5.98 21.48 2.23
N SER A 102 5.28 22.11 3.19
CA SER A 102 3.93 22.66 2.97
C SER A 102 3.91 23.82 1.98
N GLU A 103 5.02 24.54 1.81
CA GLU A 103 5.14 25.67 0.89
C GLU A 103 5.49 25.25 -0.55
N ARG A 104 5.76 23.95 -0.78
CA ARG A 104 6.21 23.48 -2.09
C ARG A 104 5.05 23.24 -3.04
N GLU A 105 5.01 24.02 -4.12
CA GLU A 105 4.01 23.89 -5.18
C GLU A 105 4.22 22.67 -6.10
N ASP A 106 5.43 22.13 -6.14
CA ASP A 106 5.76 20.95 -6.94
C ASP A 106 5.40 19.62 -6.24
N LEU A 107 5.19 19.64 -4.92
CA LEU A 107 4.93 18.45 -4.12
C LEU A 107 3.44 18.09 -4.05
N ARG A 108 3.14 16.82 -4.27
CA ARG A 108 1.82 16.22 -4.03
C ARG A 108 1.97 14.93 -3.23
N ILE A 109 1.06 14.72 -2.29
CA ILE A 109 0.97 13.50 -1.49
C ILE A 109 -0.25 12.72 -1.96
N ILE A 110 -0.05 11.45 -2.25
CA ILE A 110 -1.12 10.51 -2.56
C ILE A 110 -1.31 9.61 -1.34
N THR A 111 -2.54 9.50 -0.86
CA THR A 111 -2.85 8.70 0.32
C THR A 111 -4.13 7.88 0.12
N PRO A 112 -4.28 6.71 0.76
CA PRO A 112 -5.39 5.80 0.42
C PRO A 112 -6.74 6.16 1.04
N SER A 113 -6.79 7.07 2.00
CA SER A 113 -8.02 7.36 2.74
C SER A 113 -8.10 8.79 3.27
N ASN A 114 -9.31 9.27 3.55
CA ASN A 114 -9.53 10.54 4.22
C ASN A 114 -8.91 10.58 5.62
N TRP A 115 -8.95 9.46 6.35
CA TRP A 115 -8.26 9.33 7.63
C TRP A 115 -6.78 9.66 7.54
N SER A 116 -6.11 9.09 6.55
CA SER A 116 -4.68 9.33 6.32
C SER A 116 -4.43 10.75 5.81
N LYS A 117 -5.32 11.32 4.97
CA LYS A 117 -5.25 12.71 4.53
C LYS A 117 -5.27 13.66 5.72
N GLU A 118 -6.21 13.48 6.66
CA GLU A 118 -6.29 14.30 7.87
C GLU A 118 -4.97 14.28 8.66
N GLY A 119 -4.29 13.13 8.71
CA GLY A 119 -2.97 13.02 9.33
C GLY A 119 -1.92 13.93 8.70
N PHE A 120 -1.88 14.03 7.38
CA PHE A 120 -0.99 14.95 6.68
C PHE A 120 -1.36 16.42 6.92
N LEU A 121 -2.67 16.75 6.90
CA LEU A 121 -3.15 18.12 7.13
C LEU A 121 -2.81 18.62 8.52
N ILE A 122 -2.96 17.79 9.56
CA ILE A 122 -2.58 18.12 10.95
C ILE A 122 -1.10 18.48 11.06
N HIS A 123 -0.25 17.89 10.20
CA HIS A 123 1.19 18.13 10.19
C HIS A 123 1.64 19.22 9.20
N GLY A 124 0.73 20.10 8.80
CA GLY A 124 1.05 21.33 8.06
C GLY A 124 0.97 21.22 6.53
N PHE A 125 0.69 20.04 5.97
CA PHE A 125 0.44 19.93 4.53
C PHE A 125 -0.92 20.55 4.17
N THR A 126 -1.04 21.12 2.99
CA THR A 126 -2.25 21.80 2.55
C THR A 126 -3.23 20.87 1.83
N GLU A 127 -4.50 21.25 1.78
CA GLU A 127 -5.55 20.55 1.04
C GLU A 127 -5.18 20.32 -0.44
N ASN A 128 -4.51 21.30 -1.06
CA ASN A 128 -4.07 21.23 -2.45
C ASN A 128 -2.90 20.25 -2.66
N GLN A 129 -2.17 19.90 -1.62
CA GLN A 129 -1.05 18.98 -1.71
C GLN A 129 -1.47 17.54 -1.48
N VAL A 130 -2.55 17.27 -0.71
CA VAL A 130 -2.89 15.91 -0.28
C VAL A 130 -4.13 15.39 -1.01
N HIS A 131 -3.94 14.38 -1.83
CA HIS A 131 -4.99 13.75 -2.64
C HIS A 131 -5.27 12.34 -2.18
N VAL A 132 -6.57 12.01 -2.06
CA VAL A 132 -7.01 10.66 -1.71
C VAL A 132 -7.22 9.85 -2.98
N ILE A 133 -6.43 8.79 -3.11
CA ILE A 133 -6.59 7.76 -4.16
C ILE A 133 -6.64 6.40 -3.45
N PRO A 134 -7.82 5.81 -3.27
CA PRO A 134 -7.96 4.52 -2.61
C PRO A 134 -7.17 3.41 -3.29
N HIS A 135 -6.74 2.43 -2.49
CA HIS A 135 -6.14 1.23 -3.05
C HIS A 135 -7.16 0.48 -3.92
N GLY A 136 -6.70 -0.03 -5.04
CA GLY A 136 -7.45 -0.98 -5.85
C GLY A 136 -7.40 -2.39 -5.22
N VAL A 137 -8.34 -3.23 -5.62
CA VAL A 137 -8.35 -4.66 -5.31
C VAL A 137 -8.41 -5.46 -6.62
N ASP A 138 -7.70 -6.58 -6.66
CA ASP A 138 -7.80 -7.50 -7.79
C ASP A 138 -9.12 -8.27 -7.75
N ILE A 139 -10.12 -7.76 -8.44
CA ILE A 139 -11.48 -8.33 -8.48
C ILE A 139 -11.54 -9.72 -9.15
N LYS A 140 -10.49 -10.16 -9.84
CA LYS A 140 -10.43 -11.52 -10.40
C LYS A 140 -10.11 -12.55 -9.32
N ASN A 141 -9.33 -12.17 -8.33
CA ASN A 141 -8.94 -13.02 -7.22
C ASN A 141 -9.77 -12.75 -5.95
N PHE A 142 -10.30 -11.53 -5.78
CA PHE A 142 -11.10 -11.12 -4.64
C PHE A 142 -12.52 -10.78 -5.09
N PHE A 143 -13.38 -11.76 -5.07
CA PHE A 143 -14.79 -11.63 -5.48
C PHE A 143 -15.71 -12.37 -4.50
N SER A 144 -16.98 -11.98 -4.48
CA SER A 144 -17.98 -12.65 -3.67
C SER A 144 -18.31 -14.02 -4.27
N VAL A 145 -18.18 -15.07 -3.48
CA VAL A 145 -18.55 -16.43 -3.89
C VAL A 145 -20.04 -16.68 -3.71
N SER A 146 -20.62 -17.55 -4.56
CA SER A 146 -22.01 -18.00 -4.39
C SER A 146 -22.18 -18.87 -3.11
N GLU A 147 -23.39 -18.96 -2.59
CA GLU A 147 -23.68 -19.81 -1.43
C GLU A 147 -23.30 -21.27 -1.66
N GLN A 148 -23.46 -21.78 -2.88
CA GLN A 148 -23.06 -23.13 -3.24
C GLN A 148 -21.53 -23.30 -3.19
N GLN A 149 -20.77 -22.34 -3.68
CA GLN A 149 -19.29 -22.35 -3.57
C GLN A 149 -18.84 -22.24 -2.12
N LYS A 150 -19.48 -21.36 -1.35
CA LYS A 150 -19.22 -21.17 0.08
C LYS A 150 -19.44 -22.48 0.85
N LYS A 151 -20.54 -23.19 0.58
CA LYS A 151 -20.82 -24.50 1.19
C LYS A 151 -19.72 -25.50 0.87
N LYS A 152 -19.32 -25.61 -0.39
CA LYS A 152 -18.24 -26.49 -0.82
C LYS A 152 -16.90 -26.16 -0.17
N PHE A 153 -16.56 -24.88 0.00
CA PHE A 153 -15.35 -24.47 0.71
C PHE A 153 -15.39 -24.85 2.19
N ARG A 154 -16.54 -24.67 2.84
CA ARG A 154 -16.73 -25.07 4.24
C ARG A 154 -16.57 -26.58 4.42
N GLU A 155 -17.18 -27.38 3.55
CA GLU A 155 -17.04 -28.84 3.52
C GLU A 155 -15.58 -29.29 3.38
N ASN A 156 -14.85 -28.71 2.43
CA ASN A 156 -13.42 -28.99 2.20
C ASN A 156 -12.54 -28.68 3.43
N LEU A 157 -12.94 -27.72 4.25
CA LEU A 157 -12.24 -27.31 5.46
C LEU A 157 -12.78 -27.99 6.74
N ALA A 158 -13.69 -28.96 6.61
CA ALA A 158 -14.38 -29.60 7.73
C ALA A 158 -15.05 -28.59 8.68
N ILE A 159 -15.66 -27.56 8.13
CA ILE A 159 -16.38 -26.50 8.85
C ILE A 159 -17.87 -26.78 8.70
N ASN A 160 -18.58 -26.94 9.81
CA ASN A 160 -20.02 -27.18 9.79
C ASN A 160 -20.80 -25.93 9.36
N GLU A 161 -22.01 -26.12 8.86
CA GLU A 161 -22.85 -25.03 8.40
C GLU A 161 -23.15 -23.99 9.51
N ASN A 162 -23.32 -24.47 10.75
CA ASN A 162 -23.58 -23.64 11.92
C ASN A 162 -22.33 -23.13 12.65
N ASP A 163 -21.13 -23.44 12.15
CA ASP A 163 -19.90 -22.91 12.72
C ASP A 163 -19.73 -21.43 12.37
N PHE A 164 -19.39 -20.63 13.36
CA PHE A 164 -19.00 -19.25 13.19
C PHE A 164 -17.48 -19.13 13.09
N ILE A 165 -16.99 -18.61 11.97
CA ILE A 165 -15.56 -18.51 11.70
C ILE A 165 -15.07 -17.13 12.05
N ILE A 166 -14.03 -17.06 12.88
CA ILE A 166 -13.24 -15.84 13.12
C ILE A 166 -11.94 -15.99 12.36
N SER A 167 -11.74 -15.19 11.32
CA SER A 167 -10.53 -15.23 10.53
C SER A 167 -9.72 -13.95 10.69
N ASN A 168 -8.40 -14.09 10.71
CA ASN A 168 -7.46 -12.99 10.65
C ASN A 168 -6.49 -13.22 9.50
N VAL A 169 -6.31 -12.20 8.66
CA VAL A 169 -5.34 -12.21 7.56
C VAL A 169 -4.40 -11.03 7.73
N GLY A 170 -3.14 -11.30 8.00
CA GLY A 170 -2.13 -10.26 8.22
C GLY A 170 -0.84 -10.80 8.81
N GLY A 171 0.15 -9.94 8.98
CA GLY A 171 1.40 -10.30 9.66
C GLY A 171 1.18 -10.57 11.14
N MET A 172 1.92 -11.53 11.69
CA MET A 172 1.93 -11.85 13.13
C MET A 172 2.79 -10.84 13.90
N THR A 173 2.36 -9.59 13.94
CA THR A 173 3.08 -8.48 14.59
C THR A 173 2.21 -7.85 15.66
N ASN A 174 2.83 -7.26 16.69
CA ASN A 174 2.11 -6.68 17.85
C ASN A 174 1.10 -5.60 17.44
N ASN A 175 1.39 -4.81 16.40
CA ASN A 175 0.49 -3.78 15.90
C ASN A 175 -0.78 -4.33 15.21
N LYS A 176 -0.88 -5.64 14.99
CA LYS A 176 -2.06 -6.29 14.42
C LYS A 176 -3.01 -6.86 15.48
N GLY A 177 -2.64 -6.74 16.77
CA GLY A 177 -3.48 -7.13 17.89
C GLY A 177 -3.82 -8.62 17.97
N ILE A 178 -2.93 -9.48 17.48
CA ILE A 178 -3.16 -10.94 17.45
C ILE A 178 -3.29 -11.52 18.87
N ASP A 179 -2.51 -11.02 19.81
CA ASP A 179 -2.57 -11.39 21.22
C ASP A 179 -3.96 -11.10 21.81
N TYR A 180 -4.51 -9.92 21.58
CA TYR A 180 -5.88 -9.58 22.00
C TYR A 180 -6.93 -10.46 21.32
N LEU A 181 -6.76 -10.75 20.03
CA LEU A 181 -7.67 -11.62 19.29
C LEU A 181 -7.67 -13.03 19.89
N LEU A 182 -6.51 -13.59 20.22
CA LEU A 182 -6.39 -14.93 20.80
C LEU A 182 -7.02 -15.01 22.20
N VAL A 183 -6.84 -13.99 23.03
CA VAL A 183 -7.49 -13.91 24.34
C VAL A 183 -9.01 -13.83 24.18
N ALA A 184 -9.52 -12.95 23.33
CA ALA A 184 -10.95 -12.83 23.06
C ALA A 184 -11.54 -14.12 22.49
N PHE A 185 -10.85 -14.77 21.55
CA PHE A 185 -11.25 -16.05 20.99
C PHE A 185 -11.32 -17.15 22.06
N SER A 186 -10.34 -17.24 22.96
CA SER A 186 -10.32 -18.18 24.06
C SER A 186 -11.54 -18.04 24.96
N ILE A 187 -11.92 -16.82 25.35
CA ILE A 187 -13.11 -16.52 26.15
C ILE A 187 -14.39 -16.94 25.41
N LEU A 188 -14.49 -16.55 24.13
CA LEU A 188 -15.67 -16.92 23.33
C LEU A 188 -15.80 -18.43 23.12
N LYS A 189 -14.69 -19.13 22.95
CA LYS A 189 -14.67 -20.58 22.74
C LYS A 189 -15.16 -21.36 23.96
N GLN A 190 -14.95 -20.85 25.18
CA GLN A 190 -15.52 -21.42 26.39
C GLN A 190 -17.05 -21.29 26.41
N LYS A 191 -17.59 -20.21 25.88
CA LYS A 191 -19.03 -19.92 25.89
C LYS A 191 -19.76 -20.52 24.70
N TYR A 192 -19.13 -20.59 23.52
CA TYR A 192 -19.73 -21.02 22.26
C TYR A 192 -18.89 -22.11 21.60
N LYS A 193 -19.43 -23.32 21.54
CA LYS A 193 -18.71 -24.51 20.99
C LYS A 193 -18.50 -24.42 19.47
N ASN A 194 -19.39 -23.74 18.77
CA ASN A 194 -19.40 -23.60 17.31
C ASN A 194 -18.54 -22.46 16.75
N ILE A 195 -17.68 -21.84 17.56
CA ILE A 195 -16.70 -20.87 17.08
C ILE A 195 -15.42 -21.59 16.62
N LYS A 196 -14.92 -21.22 15.47
CA LYS A 196 -13.71 -21.75 14.84
C LYS A 196 -12.76 -20.62 14.49
#